data_2ea300d25e2014e4c2290e377eb45fb0
#
_entry.id   2ea300d25e2014e4c2290e377eb45fb0
#
_cell.length_a   1.000
_cell.length_b   1.000
_cell.length_c   1.000
_cell.angle_alpha   90.00
_cell.angle_beta   90.00
_cell.angle_gamma   90.00
#
_symmetry.space_group_name_H-M   'P 1'
#
loop_
_entity.id
_entity.type
_entity.pdbx_description
1 polymer ?
#
loop_
_entity_poly.entity_id
_entity_poly.type
_entity_poly.pdbx_seq_one_letter_code
_entity_poly.pdbx_strand_id
1 'polypeptide(L)'
;MPADSPSSPVLRASDADRDRVIELLRAAVADGRLDQAEFDERVGAALAARTIDALTPLTADLIAVPGGGGALTLPLAGTPTEPAAELLTIREKHGSVRRDGRWTLPRRLALRTAWCDVMLDLTRAVRSGPELVIELQVRGGDVELVLAPGMVVDANGLSARHSQLAISTDAGDDTPETLHVRLVGRMRHARISTRWQTPRR
;
A
#
# COMPACT_ATOMS: atom_id res chain seq x y z
N MET A 1 -26.23 0.72 37.22
CA MET A 1 -26.48 1.09 35.82
C MET A 1 -25.25 0.82 35.03
N PRO A 2 -25.16 -0.30 34.27
CA PRO A 2 -24.04 -0.48 33.34
C PRO A 2 -24.27 0.39 32.12
N ALA A 3 -23.27 1.17 31.73
CA ALA A 3 -23.27 2.01 30.55
C ALA A 3 -23.23 1.13 29.29
N ASP A 4 -24.25 1.25 28.45
CA ASP A 4 -24.26 0.69 27.10
C ASP A 4 -23.13 1.32 26.29
N SER A 5 -22.12 0.53 26.00
CA SER A 5 -21.12 0.88 25.00
C SER A 5 -21.81 0.83 23.63
N PRO A 6 -21.67 1.88 22.78
CA PRO A 6 -22.24 1.87 21.44
C PRO A 6 -21.60 0.74 20.64
N SER A 7 -22.41 -0.22 20.24
CA SER A 7 -22.00 -1.29 19.30
C SER A 7 -21.54 -0.64 18.00
N SER A 8 -20.28 -0.81 17.66
CA SER A 8 -19.74 -0.40 16.36
C SER A 8 -20.59 -1.00 15.24
N PRO A 9 -20.90 -0.27 14.16
CA PRO A 9 -21.69 -0.81 13.06
C PRO A 9 -20.95 -2.00 12.43
N VAL A 10 -21.63 -3.14 12.41
CA VAL A 10 -21.10 -4.37 11.80
C VAL A 10 -21.06 -4.18 10.29
N LEU A 11 -19.86 -4.00 9.74
CA LEU A 11 -19.64 -3.85 8.30
C LEU A 11 -19.86 -5.19 7.58
N ARG A 12 -20.67 -5.16 6.50
CA ARG A 12 -20.91 -6.35 5.68
C ARG A 12 -19.70 -6.62 4.77
N ALA A 13 -19.34 -7.89 4.65
CA ALA A 13 -18.32 -8.34 3.71
C ALA A 13 -18.87 -8.33 2.28
N SER A 14 -18.12 -7.73 1.37
CA SER A 14 -18.35 -7.81 -0.08
C SER A 14 -17.74 -9.09 -0.65
N ASP A 15 -18.07 -9.43 -1.90
CA ASP A 15 -17.40 -10.52 -2.63
C ASP A 15 -15.89 -10.26 -2.74
N ALA A 16 -15.50 -9.01 -2.99
CA ALA A 16 -14.09 -8.62 -3.07
C ALA A 16 -13.34 -8.82 -1.74
N ASP A 17 -14.00 -8.64 -0.60
CA ASP A 17 -13.37 -8.89 0.70
C ASP A 17 -13.17 -10.39 0.94
N ARG A 18 -14.15 -11.22 0.53
CA ARG A 18 -14.02 -12.69 0.59
C ARG A 18 -12.92 -13.20 -0.32
N ASP A 19 -12.87 -12.73 -1.57
CA ASP A 19 -11.83 -13.09 -2.52
C ASP A 19 -10.43 -12.71 -2.02
N ARG A 20 -10.29 -11.54 -1.40
CA ARG A 20 -9.03 -11.10 -0.78
C ARG A 20 -8.55 -12.06 0.32
N VAL A 21 -9.45 -12.51 1.18
CA VAL A 21 -9.12 -13.49 2.23
C VAL A 21 -8.71 -14.82 1.62
N ILE A 22 -9.42 -15.32 0.61
CA ILE A 22 -9.08 -16.57 -0.08
C ILE A 22 -7.70 -16.51 -0.72
N GLU A 23 -7.33 -15.39 -1.33
CA GLU A 23 -5.99 -15.20 -1.89
C GLU A 23 -4.89 -15.19 -0.79
N LEU A 24 -5.17 -14.62 0.38
CA LEU A 24 -4.26 -14.69 1.54
C LEU A 24 -4.06 -16.13 2.01
N LEU A 25 -5.13 -16.92 2.09
CA LEU A 25 -5.09 -18.33 2.45
C LEU A 25 -4.26 -19.13 1.43
N ARG A 26 -4.44 -18.89 0.12
CA ARG A 26 -3.62 -19.52 -0.94
C ARG A 26 -2.14 -19.21 -0.81
N ALA A 27 -1.82 -17.96 -0.49
CA ALA A 27 -0.44 -17.55 -0.28
C ALA A 27 0.17 -18.26 0.96
N ALA A 28 -0.62 -18.45 2.03
CA ALA A 28 -0.17 -19.14 3.23
C ALA A 28 0.11 -20.62 2.98
N VAL A 29 -0.68 -21.30 2.14
CA VAL A 29 -0.39 -22.68 1.70
C VAL A 29 0.91 -22.72 0.89
N ALA A 30 1.08 -21.81 -0.05
CA ALA A 30 2.30 -21.75 -0.87
C ALA A 30 3.57 -21.47 -0.05
N ASP A 31 3.43 -20.77 1.07
CA ASP A 31 4.50 -20.49 2.03
C ASP A 31 4.67 -21.64 3.08
N GLY A 32 3.85 -22.68 3.03
CA GLY A 32 3.88 -23.80 3.98
C GLY A 32 3.41 -23.44 5.40
N ARG A 33 2.66 -22.33 5.57
CA ARG A 33 2.12 -21.86 6.85
C ARG A 33 0.72 -22.42 7.12
N LEU A 34 0.05 -22.91 6.10
CA LEU A 34 -1.24 -23.58 6.18
C LEU A 34 -1.13 -24.94 5.50
N ASP A 35 -1.72 -25.96 6.09
CA ASP A 35 -1.91 -27.22 5.41
C ASP A 35 -3.17 -27.19 4.52
N GLN A 36 -3.33 -28.24 3.68
CA GLN A 36 -4.44 -28.29 2.74
C GLN A 36 -5.81 -28.41 3.45
N ALA A 37 -5.88 -29.12 4.57
CA ALA A 37 -7.14 -29.32 5.29
C ALA A 37 -7.59 -28.02 5.97
N GLU A 38 -6.66 -27.29 6.61
CA GLU A 38 -6.91 -25.97 7.18
C GLU A 38 -7.30 -24.95 6.10
N PHE A 39 -6.67 -25.02 4.93
CA PHE A 39 -7.03 -24.15 3.82
C PHE A 39 -8.48 -24.36 3.38
N ASP A 40 -8.89 -25.59 3.16
CA ASP A 40 -10.25 -25.92 2.71
C ASP A 40 -11.30 -25.48 3.73
N GLU A 41 -11.03 -25.68 5.03
CA GLU A 41 -11.90 -25.24 6.12
C GLU A 41 -12.05 -23.71 6.13
N ARG A 42 -10.93 -22.97 6.07
CA ARG A 42 -10.93 -21.51 6.12
C ARG A 42 -11.52 -20.88 4.86
N VAL A 43 -11.35 -21.48 3.69
CA VAL A 43 -12.00 -21.05 2.45
C VAL A 43 -13.51 -21.21 2.57
N GLY A 44 -13.99 -22.34 3.09
CA GLY A 44 -15.42 -22.55 3.36
C GLY A 44 -15.99 -21.48 4.30
N ALA A 45 -15.27 -21.18 5.38
CA ALA A 45 -15.67 -20.13 6.33
C ALA A 45 -15.65 -18.73 5.69
N ALA A 46 -14.67 -18.42 4.85
CA ALA A 46 -14.58 -17.14 4.14
C ALA A 46 -15.74 -16.92 3.18
N LEU A 47 -16.12 -17.95 2.42
CA LEU A 47 -17.27 -17.91 1.51
C LEU A 47 -18.61 -17.75 2.26
N ALA A 48 -18.73 -18.31 3.46
CA ALA A 48 -19.92 -18.18 4.31
C ALA A 48 -19.98 -16.86 5.09
N ALA A 49 -18.86 -16.14 5.22
CA ALA A 49 -18.76 -14.91 6.01
C ALA A 49 -19.61 -13.78 5.41
N ARG A 50 -20.46 -13.18 6.25
CA ARG A 50 -21.34 -12.07 5.88
C ARG A 50 -20.84 -10.71 6.35
N THR A 51 -19.82 -10.69 7.23
CA THR A 51 -19.27 -9.48 7.85
C THR A 51 -17.76 -9.47 7.79
N ILE A 52 -17.17 -8.29 7.84
CA ILE A 52 -15.70 -8.12 7.89
C ILE A 52 -15.15 -8.77 9.18
N ASP A 53 -15.85 -8.63 10.29
CA ASP A 53 -15.46 -9.22 11.58
C ASP A 53 -15.40 -10.76 11.53
N ALA A 54 -16.21 -11.40 10.68
CA ALA A 54 -16.17 -12.84 10.48
C ALA A 54 -14.99 -13.28 9.58
N LEU A 55 -14.46 -12.40 8.74
CA LEU A 55 -13.29 -12.66 7.90
C LEU A 55 -11.97 -12.47 8.66
N THR A 56 -11.91 -11.54 9.59
CA THR A 56 -10.70 -11.17 10.33
C THR A 56 -10.00 -12.36 11.00
N PRO A 57 -10.69 -13.25 11.74
CA PRO A 57 -10.03 -14.36 12.44
C PRO A 57 -9.45 -15.42 11.51
N LEU A 58 -9.93 -15.51 10.24
CA LEU A 58 -9.46 -16.51 9.29
C LEU A 58 -8.01 -16.28 8.83
N THR A 59 -7.49 -15.08 9.02
CA THR A 59 -6.13 -14.69 8.63
C THR A 59 -5.30 -14.14 9.79
N ALA A 60 -5.87 -14.03 10.99
CA ALA A 60 -5.22 -13.38 12.12
C ALA A 60 -3.89 -14.04 12.53
N ASP A 61 -3.81 -15.36 12.48
CA ASP A 61 -2.61 -16.15 12.75
C ASP A 61 -1.60 -16.15 11.59
N LEU A 62 -2.07 -15.88 10.37
CA LEU A 62 -1.23 -15.79 9.18
C LEU A 62 -0.55 -14.41 9.06
N ILE A 63 -1.13 -13.40 9.70
CA ILE A 63 -0.60 -12.03 9.76
C ILE A 63 0.41 -11.89 10.91
N ALA A 64 0.53 -12.87 11.79
CA ALA A 64 1.47 -12.83 12.89
C ALA A 64 2.91 -12.77 12.38
N VAL A 65 3.53 -11.62 12.58
CA VAL A 65 4.92 -11.34 12.29
C VAL A 65 5.78 -12.21 13.21
N PRO A 66 6.65 -13.10 12.71
CA PRO A 66 7.65 -13.73 13.57
C PRO A 66 8.68 -12.68 13.97
N GLY A 67 8.64 -12.27 15.22
CA GLY A 67 9.73 -11.62 15.91
C GLY A 67 10.12 -10.23 15.40
N GLY A 68 9.66 -9.22 16.09
CA GLY A 68 10.15 -7.87 15.94
C GLY A 68 9.25 -6.87 16.66
N GLY A 69 9.23 -6.94 17.99
CA GLY A 69 8.83 -5.81 18.81
C GLY A 69 9.76 -4.65 18.55
N GLY A 70 9.53 -3.94 17.47
CA GLY A 70 10.02 -2.60 17.25
C GLY A 70 8.90 -1.67 17.59
N ALA A 71 8.86 -1.21 18.85
CA ALA A 71 8.11 -0.02 19.18
C ALA A 71 8.50 1.04 18.16
N LEU A 72 7.51 1.48 17.36
CA LEU A 72 7.64 2.70 16.59
C LEU A 72 7.71 3.84 17.60
N THR A 73 8.90 4.09 18.09
CA THR A 73 9.25 5.35 18.71
C THR A 73 9.15 6.37 17.58
N LEU A 74 8.06 7.12 17.59
CA LEU A 74 7.97 8.37 16.87
C LEU A 74 9.12 9.24 17.37
N PRO A 75 10.07 9.65 16.54
CA PRO A 75 10.94 10.75 16.92
C PRO A 75 10.06 12.01 16.96
N LEU A 76 9.90 12.54 18.18
CA LEU A 76 9.46 13.91 18.41
C LEU A 76 10.30 14.84 17.54
N ALA A 77 9.60 15.83 16.98
CA ALA A 77 10.12 16.94 16.22
C ALA A 77 11.57 17.32 16.59
N GLY A 78 12.48 16.98 15.69
CA GLY A 78 13.86 17.43 15.67
C GLY A 78 14.18 17.91 14.27
N THR A 79 14.56 19.16 14.19
CA THR A 79 15.15 19.95 13.10
C THR A 79 15.54 19.22 11.81
N PRO A 80 15.15 19.77 10.63
CA PRO A 80 15.43 19.15 9.34
C PRO A 80 16.86 19.43 8.91
N THR A 81 17.79 18.53 9.21
CA THR A 81 19.09 18.49 8.56
C THR A 81 19.61 17.06 8.55
N GLU A 82 18.88 16.17 7.88
CA GLU A 82 19.45 14.90 7.46
C GLU A 82 19.64 14.94 5.95
N PRO A 83 20.81 14.52 5.43
CA PRO A 83 21.01 14.42 3.99
C PRO A 83 19.93 13.48 3.45
N ALA A 84 19.27 13.93 2.39
CA ALA A 84 18.21 13.16 1.74
C ALA A 84 18.68 11.73 1.52
N ALA A 85 18.01 10.76 2.13
CA ALA A 85 18.34 9.35 1.97
C ALA A 85 18.34 9.02 0.48
N GLU A 86 19.47 8.54 -0.07
CA GLU A 86 19.54 8.18 -1.49
C GLU A 86 18.54 7.10 -1.84
N LEU A 87 18.25 6.19 -0.90
CA LEU A 87 17.31 5.09 -1.06
C LEU A 87 16.44 4.91 0.18
N LEU A 88 15.14 4.95 -0.01
CA LEU A 88 14.16 4.51 0.98
C LEU A 88 13.53 3.19 0.53
N THR A 89 13.56 2.18 1.38
CA THR A 89 12.91 0.91 1.08
C THR A 89 11.73 0.68 2.02
N ILE A 90 10.56 0.48 1.43
CA ILE A 90 9.33 0.09 2.12
C ILE A 90 9.08 -1.39 1.82
N ARG A 91 9.00 -2.22 2.86
CA ARG A 91 8.71 -3.65 2.76
C ARG A 91 7.51 -3.97 3.63
N GLU A 92 6.43 -4.40 3.01
CA GLU A 92 5.23 -4.81 3.71
C GLU A 92 4.60 -6.02 3.01
N LYS A 93 4.12 -6.99 3.78
CA LYS A 93 3.53 -8.19 3.19
C LYS A 93 2.01 -8.23 3.30
N HIS A 94 1.41 -7.61 4.25
CA HIS A 94 -0.04 -7.57 4.44
C HIS A 94 -0.39 -6.29 5.20
N GLY A 95 -1.49 -5.64 4.83
CA GLY A 95 -1.94 -4.44 5.52
C GLY A 95 -1.98 -3.20 4.63
N SER A 96 -1.75 -2.03 5.22
CA SER A 96 -1.74 -0.77 4.50
C SER A 96 -0.53 0.08 4.87
N VAL A 97 0.06 0.71 3.88
CA VAL A 97 1.14 1.68 4.05
C VAL A 97 0.64 3.04 3.59
N ARG A 98 0.63 4.01 4.48
CA ARG A 98 0.27 5.37 4.14
C ARG A 98 1.41 6.31 4.48
N ARG A 99 1.81 7.11 3.50
CA ARG A 99 2.75 8.20 3.68
C ARG A 99 2.13 9.48 3.17
N ASP A 100 1.89 10.39 4.09
CA ASP A 100 1.31 11.70 3.82
C ASP A 100 2.03 12.80 4.61
N GLY A 101 1.67 14.06 4.35
CA GLY A 101 2.24 15.23 5.02
C GLY A 101 3.61 15.64 4.49
N ARG A 102 4.42 16.30 5.37
CA ARG A 102 5.78 16.75 5.02
C ARG A 102 6.78 15.64 5.32
N TRP A 103 7.26 15.00 4.28
CA TRP A 103 8.36 14.04 4.38
C TRP A 103 9.37 14.28 3.24
N THR A 104 10.62 13.93 3.46
CA THR A 104 11.67 14.13 2.47
C THR A 104 11.63 12.99 1.46
N LEU A 105 11.49 13.32 0.17
CA LEU A 105 11.56 12.35 -0.92
C LEU A 105 13.00 11.88 -1.10
N PRO A 106 13.26 10.58 -1.09
CA PRO A 106 14.56 10.05 -1.51
C PRO A 106 14.71 10.21 -3.02
N ARG A 107 15.91 10.02 -3.54
CA ARG A 107 16.10 9.91 -4.99
C ARG A 107 15.54 8.61 -5.54
N ARG A 108 15.56 7.53 -4.73
CA ARG A 108 14.98 6.23 -5.04
C ARG A 108 14.09 5.76 -3.92
N LEU A 109 12.91 5.27 -4.28
CA LEU A 109 11.96 4.65 -3.39
C LEU A 109 11.70 3.22 -3.85
N ALA A 110 12.12 2.22 -3.08
CA ALA A 110 11.85 0.83 -3.37
C ALA A 110 10.61 0.35 -2.59
N LEU A 111 9.56 -0.03 -3.29
CA LEU A 111 8.33 -0.63 -2.76
C LEU A 111 8.36 -2.12 -3.01
N ARG A 112 8.49 -2.91 -1.95
CA ARG A 112 8.41 -4.38 -1.98
C ARG A 112 7.24 -4.83 -1.15
N THR A 113 6.08 -4.95 -1.79
CA THR A 113 4.83 -5.23 -1.11
C THR A 113 4.13 -6.46 -1.67
N ALA A 114 3.41 -7.16 -0.79
CA ALA A 114 2.56 -8.28 -1.16
C ALA A 114 1.21 -8.14 -0.45
N TRP A 115 0.12 -8.07 -1.22
CA TRP A 115 -1.26 -7.95 -0.71
C TRP A 115 -1.44 -6.75 0.24
N CYS A 116 -0.91 -5.62 -0.16
CA CYS A 116 -0.84 -4.42 0.65
C CYS A 116 -1.36 -3.21 -0.13
N ASP A 117 -2.16 -2.39 0.54
CA ASP A 117 -2.62 -1.12 -0.02
C ASP A 117 -1.61 -0.03 0.35
N VAL A 118 -1.05 0.62 -0.65
CA VAL A 118 -0.03 1.65 -0.49
C VAL A 118 -0.57 2.99 -0.98
N MET A 119 -0.59 3.98 -0.11
CA MET A 119 -0.87 5.36 -0.47
C MET A 119 0.35 6.24 -0.23
N LEU A 120 0.84 6.87 -1.27
CA LEU A 120 1.94 7.83 -1.20
C LEU A 120 1.45 9.21 -1.62
N ASP A 121 1.35 10.11 -0.67
CA ASP A 121 1.04 11.52 -0.92
C ASP A 121 2.33 12.32 -1.09
N LEU A 122 2.60 12.75 -2.31
CA LEU A 122 3.76 13.55 -2.68
C LEU A 122 3.46 15.05 -2.71
N THR A 123 2.20 15.45 -2.48
CA THR A 123 1.75 16.84 -2.65
C THR A 123 2.48 17.83 -1.73
N ARG A 124 2.85 17.38 -0.52
CA ARG A 124 3.56 18.19 0.49
C ARG A 124 4.96 17.68 0.80
N ALA A 125 5.43 16.72 0.04
CA ALA A 125 6.74 16.13 0.25
C ALA A 125 7.86 17.12 -0.14
N VAL A 126 8.94 17.11 0.64
CA VAL A 126 10.13 17.92 0.37
C VAL A 126 10.99 17.17 -0.66
N ARG A 127 11.22 17.78 -1.81
CA ARG A 127 11.96 17.17 -2.90
C ARG A 127 13.46 17.23 -2.64
N SER A 128 14.15 16.15 -2.93
CA SER A 128 15.62 16.05 -2.86
C SER A 128 16.30 16.26 -4.22
N GLY A 129 15.50 16.36 -5.29
CA GLY A 129 16.00 16.55 -6.65
C GLY A 129 14.84 16.67 -7.65
N PRO A 130 15.16 16.81 -8.95
CA PRO A 130 14.16 16.93 -10.01
C PRO A 130 13.54 15.59 -10.41
N GLU A 131 14.13 14.47 -10.04
CA GLU A 131 13.68 13.12 -10.39
C GLU A 131 13.51 12.25 -9.14
N LEU A 132 12.41 11.47 -9.12
CA LEU A 132 12.15 10.43 -8.16
C LEU A 132 11.96 9.10 -8.89
N VAL A 133 12.80 8.11 -8.62
CA VAL A 133 12.63 6.76 -9.15
C VAL A 133 11.90 5.89 -8.12
N ILE A 134 10.73 5.38 -8.49
CA ILE A 134 9.98 4.42 -7.66
C ILE A 134 10.12 3.02 -8.26
N GLU A 135 10.87 2.17 -7.58
CA GLU A 135 11.05 0.77 -7.94
C GLU A 135 9.94 -0.07 -7.30
N LEU A 136 9.09 -0.68 -8.13
CA LEU A 136 7.92 -1.44 -7.72
C LEU A 136 8.18 -2.94 -7.83
N GLN A 137 8.05 -3.65 -6.71
CA GLN A 137 7.96 -5.10 -6.64
C GLN A 137 6.68 -5.45 -5.87
N VAL A 138 5.54 -5.38 -6.57
CA VAL A 138 4.22 -5.48 -5.96
C VAL A 138 3.52 -6.78 -6.39
N ARG A 139 3.00 -7.51 -5.40
CA ARG A 139 2.17 -8.69 -5.60
C ARG A 139 0.83 -8.50 -4.91
N GLY A 140 -0.21 -8.21 -5.69
CA GLY A 140 -1.55 -7.91 -5.14
C GLY A 140 -1.64 -6.57 -4.40
N GLY A 141 -2.86 -6.12 -4.17
CA GLY A 141 -3.16 -4.84 -3.50
C GLY A 141 -3.17 -3.65 -4.44
N ASP A 142 -3.40 -2.49 -3.86
CA ASP A 142 -3.56 -1.23 -4.59
C ASP A 142 -2.41 -0.27 -4.25
N VAL A 143 -1.88 0.42 -5.26
CA VAL A 143 -0.89 1.49 -5.09
C VAL A 143 -1.49 2.79 -5.60
N GLU A 144 -1.71 3.74 -4.70
CA GLU A 144 -2.20 5.08 -5.04
C GLU A 144 -1.09 6.11 -4.85
N LEU A 145 -0.82 6.87 -5.91
CA LEU A 145 0.11 8.01 -5.88
C LEU A 145 -0.70 9.31 -5.97
N VAL A 146 -0.63 10.11 -4.93
CA VAL A 146 -1.23 11.46 -4.91
C VAL A 146 -0.15 12.48 -5.20
N LEU A 147 -0.32 13.22 -6.30
CA LEU A 147 0.67 14.09 -6.91
C LEU A 147 0.21 15.55 -6.86
N ALA A 148 1.16 16.49 -6.80
CA ALA A 148 0.86 17.90 -6.97
C ALA A 148 0.90 18.29 -8.45
N PRO A 149 0.21 19.38 -8.87
CA PRO A 149 0.38 19.96 -10.19
C PRO A 149 1.85 20.21 -10.52
N GLY A 150 2.25 19.98 -11.77
CA GLY A 150 3.64 20.06 -12.20
C GLY A 150 4.50 18.82 -11.92
N MET A 151 3.93 17.76 -11.31
CA MET A 151 4.58 16.46 -11.25
C MET A 151 4.19 15.62 -12.47
N VAL A 152 5.17 15.02 -13.14
CA VAL A 152 4.99 14.19 -14.34
C VAL A 152 5.35 12.75 -14.01
N VAL A 153 4.55 11.79 -14.50
CA VAL A 153 4.75 10.36 -14.24
C VAL A 153 5.13 9.63 -15.52
N ASP A 154 6.27 8.94 -15.48
CA ASP A 154 6.71 8.00 -16.50
C ASP A 154 6.63 6.57 -15.97
N ALA A 155 5.79 5.75 -16.60
CA ALA A 155 5.59 4.34 -16.25
C ALA A 155 6.15 3.37 -17.31
N ASN A 156 6.95 3.83 -18.27
CA ASN A 156 7.48 3.00 -19.35
C ASN A 156 8.38 1.85 -18.85
N GLY A 157 9.00 2.02 -17.69
CA GLY A 157 9.82 0.98 -17.04
C GLY A 157 9.05 -0.04 -16.21
N LEU A 158 7.70 0.01 -16.19
CA LEU A 158 6.86 -0.83 -15.36
C LEU A 158 6.32 -2.03 -16.12
N SER A 159 6.65 -3.24 -15.69
CA SER A 159 6.10 -4.49 -16.19
C SER A 159 4.91 -4.94 -15.34
N ALA A 160 3.73 -5.03 -15.93
CA ALA A 160 2.50 -5.39 -15.23
C ALA A 160 1.91 -6.69 -15.81
N ARG A 161 1.67 -7.69 -14.95
CA ARG A 161 0.96 -8.92 -15.31
C ARG A 161 -0.30 -9.06 -14.50
N HIS A 162 -1.45 -9.25 -15.17
CA HIS A 162 -2.77 -9.36 -14.52
C HIS A 162 -3.04 -8.17 -13.56
N SER A 163 -2.62 -6.97 -13.96
CA SER A 163 -2.66 -5.76 -13.14
C SER A 163 -3.36 -4.64 -13.90
N GLN A 164 -3.97 -3.71 -13.17
CA GLN A 164 -4.63 -2.55 -13.74
C GLN A 164 -3.75 -1.31 -13.55
N LEU A 165 -3.50 -0.60 -14.64
CA LEU A 165 -2.77 0.67 -14.62
C LEU A 165 -3.74 1.81 -14.97
N ALA A 166 -4.06 2.62 -13.98
CA ALA A 166 -4.84 3.85 -14.11
C ALA A 166 -3.89 5.03 -13.89
N ILE A 167 -2.92 5.18 -14.79
CA ILE A 167 -1.86 6.18 -14.69
C ILE A 167 -2.12 7.23 -15.76
N SER A 168 -2.35 8.48 -15.31
CA SER A 168 -2.20 9.65 -16.17
C SER A 168 -0.76 10.14 -16.11
N THR A 169 -0.28 10.78 -17.14
CA THR A 169 1.10 11.25 -17.23
C THR A 169 1.31 12.53 -16.45
N ASP A 170 0.32 13.40 -16.46
CA ASP A 170 0.35 14.74 -15.86
C ASP A 170 -1.05 15.16 -15.35
N ALA A 171 -1.14 16.34 -14.79
CA ALA A 171 -2.39 16.95 -14.32
C ALA A 171 -3.28 17.50 -15.44
N GLY A 172 -2.79 17.55 -16.67
CA GLY A 172 -3.45 18.22 -17.78
C GLY A 172 -3.39 19.75 -17.75
N ASP A 173 -2.59 20.33 -16.87
CA ASP A 173 -2.40 21.78 -16.69
C ASP A 173 -1.11 22.24 -17.34
N ASP A 174 -1.06 23.49 -17.83
CA ASP A 174 0.17 24.17 -18.29
C ASP A 174 1.15 24.53 -17.16
N THR A 175 1.14 23.75 -16.08
CA THR A 175 2.01 23.97 -14.93
C THR A 175 3.41 23.49 -15.27
N PRO A 176 4.47 24.31 -15.04
CA PRO A 176 5.84 23.89 -15.32
C PRO A 176 6.20 22.63 -14.54
N GLU A 177 6.92 21.72 -15.20
CA GLU A 177 7.37 20.48 -14.59
C GLU A 177 8.26 20.76 -13.38
N THR A 178 7.90 20.18 -12.25
CA THR A 178 8.58 20.38 -10.96
C THR A 178 9.23 19.14 -10.43
N LEU A 179 8.72 17.95 -10.79
CA LEU A 179 9.24 16.65 -10.38
C LEU A 179 8.89 15.60 -11.43
N HIS A 180 9.89 14.87 -11.89
CA HIS A 180 9.71 13.70 -12.74
C HIS A 180 9.66 12.44 -11.89
N VAL A 181 8.53 11.72 -11.88
CA VAL A 181 8.34 10.47 -11.15
C VAL A 181 8.42 9.30 -12.13
N ARG A 182 9.51 8.55 -12.06
CA ARG A 182 9.72 7.38 -12.89
C ARG A 182 9.34 6.11 -12.16
N LEU A 183 8.38 5.36 -12.70
CA LEU A 183 7.95 4.07 -12.19
C LEU A 183 8.65 2.94 -12.94
N VAL A 184 9.38 2.09 -12.21
CA VAL A 184 10.09 0.95 -12.78
C VAL A 184 9.82 -0.31 -11.96
N GLY A 185 9.98 -1.50 -12.58
CA GLY A 185 9.90 -2.75 -11.85
C GLY A 185 8.77 -3.67 -12.31
N ARG A 186 8.19 -4.43 -11.39
CA ARG A 186 7.22 -5.49 -11.71
C ARG A 186 6.02 -5.46 -10.78
N MET A 187 4.83 -5.62 -11.38
CA MET A 187 3.58 -5.78 -10.66
C MET A 187 2.85 -7.04 -11.11
N ARG A 188 2.19 -7.72 -10.17
CA ARG A 188 1.31 -8.86 -10.43
C ARG A 188 0.06 -8.77 -9.59
N HIS A 189 -1.12 -8.96 -10.21
CA HIS A 189 -2.42 -8.95 -9.54
C HIS A 189 -2.65 -7.69 -8.67
N ALA A 190 -2.12 -6.55 -9.11
CA ALA A 190 -2.16 -5.30 -8.38
C ALA A 190 -2.78 -4.20 -9.24
N ARG A 191 -3.25 -3.15 -8.58
CA ARG A 191 -3.68 -1.93 -9.26
C ARG A 191 -2.72 -0.80 -8.90
N ILE A 192 -2.41 0.05 -9.87
CA ILE A 192 -1.75 1.33 -9.61
C ILE A 192 -2.59 2.46 -10.18
N SER A 193 -2.76 3.51 -9.41
CA SER A 193 -3.48 4.71 -9.83
C SER A 193 -2.72 5.97 -9.46
N THR A 194 -2.85 6.99 -10.30
CA THR A 194 -2.32 8.33 -10.03
C THR A 194 -3.46 9.31 -9.92
N ARG A 195 -3.34 10.24 -8.98
CA ARG A 195 -4.29 11.32 -8.77
C ARG A 195 -3.55 12.61 -8.48
N TRP A 196 -3.91 13.70 -9.16
CA TRP A 196 -3.38 15.03 -8.87
C TRP A 196 -4.28 15.76 -7.89
N GLN A 197 -3.67 16.37 -6.91
CA GLN A 197 -4.38 17.15 -5.90
C GLN A 197 -3.54 18.38 -5.53
N THR A 198 -4.20 19.52 -5.51
CA THR A 198 -3.57 20.75 -5.00
C THR A 198 -3.29 20.59 -3.50
N PRO A 199 -2.08 20.94 -3.02
CA PRO A 199 -1.76 20.87 -1.60
C PRO A 199 -2.75 21.71 -0.79
N ARG A 200 -3.41 21.10 0.21
CA ARG A 200 -4.21 21.87 1.15
C ARG A 200 -3.28 22.71 2.03
N ARG A 201 -3.57 24.00 2.12
CA ARG A 201 -2.86 24.96 2.99
C ARG A 201 -3.02 24.62 4.46
#